data_78caf5fddb1df0466cd15189c11e7dfa
#
_entry.id   78caf5fddb1df0466cd15189c11e7dfa
#
_cell.length_a   1.000
_cell.length_b   1.000
_cell.length_c   1.000
_cell.angle_alpha   90.00
_cell.angle_beta   90.00
_cell.angle_gamma   90.00
#
_symmetry.space_group_name_H-M   'P 1'
#
loop_
_entity.id
_entity.type
_entity.pdbx_description
1 polymer ?
#
loop_
_entity_poly.entity_id
_entity_poly.type
_entity_poly.pdbx_seq_one_letter_code
_entity_poly.pdbx_strand_id
1 'polypeptide(L)'
;MLYYLFDYLEKTYHIPGAGLFQFLTFRAGLATGLSLLIAAIYGKKIINYLRKKQVGETVRDLGLVGQSEKVGTPTMGGIIIIMATIIPTLLFAKLENIYVILLLVTTIWMGVIGFIDDYIKIFKKNKEGLSGKFKVIGQVGLGLIVGATMYFHEDITIKRHKEVPKNLIENTVTTKIAEFYPEEKTLLTTIPFVKKNEFNYESLISWIGEDTRAYVWLIFIHIVIFIITAVSNGANLTDGIDGLAAGTSAIIGVTLALFAWVSGNVIFSDYLNIMYIPNIGELTIFIMAFVGALIGFLWYNAYPAQVFMGDTGSLTIGGIIAVIAIAIRKEWLIPILCGIFLMENLSVVMQVGWFKYTKKKFGEGRRIFKMSPIHHHYQKSGFHESKIVTRFWIVGLFLAIITIATLKIR
;
A
#
# COMPACT_ATOMS: atom_id res chain seq x y z
N MET A 1 -8.42 -21.12 1.25
CA MET A 1 -9.30 -22.24 1.67
C MET A 1 -10.18 -22.75 0.53
N LEU A 2 -11.03 -21.92 -0.06
CA LEU A 2 -11.89 -22.35 -1.19
C LEU A 2 -11.08 -22.76 -2.43
N TYR A 3 -9.93 -22.12 -2.68
CA TYR A 3 -9.01 -22.56 -3.73
C TYR A 3 -8.67 -24.06 -3.62
N TYR A 4 -8.22 -24.50 -2.45
CA TYR A 4 -7.83 -25.91 -2.24
C TYR A 4 -9.02 -26.87 -2.32
N LEU A 5 -10.18 -26.44 -1.78
CA LEU A 5 -11.40 -27.23 -1.85
C LEU A 5 -11.83 -27.48 -3.31
N PHE A 6 -11.89 -26.40 -4.12
CA PHE A 6 -12.32 -26.52 -5.51
C PHE A 6 -11.28 -27.17 -6.40
N ASP A 7 -9.98 -27.01 -6.11
CA ASP A 7 -8.91 -27.75 -6.77
C ASP A 7 -9.02 -29.26 -6.52
N TYR A 8 -9.32 -29.65 -5.27
CA TYR A 8 -9.59 -31.06 -4.92
C TYR A 8 -10.85 -31.60 -5.61
N LEU A 9 -11.94 -30.84 -5.63
CA LEU A 9 -13.20 -31.23 -6.27
C LEU A 9 -13.05 -31.37 -7.78
N GLU A 10 -12.28 -30.51 -8.42
CA GLU A 10 -11.98 -30.61 -9.85
C GLU A 10 -11.17 -31.86 -10.16
N LYS A 11 -10.08 -32.09 -9.42
CA LYS A 11 -9.17 -33.24 -9.65
C LYS A 11 -9.81 -34.59 -9.36
N THR A 12 -10.70 -34.66 -8.35
CA THR A 12 -11.26 -35.94 -7.87
C THR A 12 -12.60 -36.24 -8.49
N TYR A 13 -13.46 -35.23 -8.67
CA TYR A 13 -14.86 -35.44 -9.09
C TYR A 13 -15.22 -34.73 -10.37
N HIS A 14 -14.32 -33.99 -11.01
CA HIS A 14 -14.53 -33.22 -12.25
C HIS A 14 -15.81 -32.38 -12.22
N ILE A 15 -16.09 -31.70 -11.12
CA ILE A 15 -17.32 -30.91 -10.94
C ILE A 15 -17.30 -29.72 -11.90
N PRO A 16 -18.35 -29.56 -12.75
CA PRO A 16 -18.41 -28.41 -13.65
C PRO A 16 -18.31 -27.08 -12.92
N GLY A 17 -17.37 -26.23 -13.35
CA GLY A 17 -17.13 -24.93 -12.76
C GLY A 17 -16.10 -24.90 -11.63
N ALA A 18 -15.70 -26.04 -11.05
CA ALA A 18 -14.66 -26.08 -10.03
C ALA A 18 -13.30 -25.59 -10.57
N GLY A 19 -12.98 -25.90 -11.82
CA GLY A 19 -11.76 -25.44 -12.50
C GLY A 19 -11.65 -23.91 -12.64
N LEU A 20 -12.73 -23.14 -12.49
CA LEU A 20 -12.68 -21.67 -12.51
C LEU A 20 -11.81 -21.11 -11.38
N PHE A 21 -11.72 -21.81 -10.26
CA PHE A 21 -10.87 -21.39 -9.13
C PHE A 21 -9.36 -21.50 -9.40
N GLN A 22 -8.95 -22.16 -10.49
CA GLN A 22 -7.56 -22.17 -10.92
C GLN A 22 -7.17 -20.83 -11.57
N PHE A 23 -8.13 -20.09 -12.15
CA PHE A 23 -7.87 -18.80 -12.79
C PHE A 23 -7.71 -17.68 -11.77
N LEU A 24 -6.57 -16.99 -11.84
CA LEU A 24 -6.22 -15.89 -10.96
C LEU A 24 -7.26 -14.74 -11.02
N THR A 25 -7.67 -14.37 -12.23
CA THR A 25 -8.62 -13.26 -12.46
C THR A 25 -9.99 -13.56 -11.87
N PHE A 26 -10.46 -14.81 -11.96
CA PHE A 26 -11.72 -15.23 -11.34
C PHE A 26 -11.66 -15.09 -9.80
N ARG A 27 -10.60 -15.60 -9.17
CA ARG A 27 -10.41 -15.50 -7.72
C ARG A 27 -10.24 -14.06 -7.26
N ALA A 28 -9.51 -13.23 -8.01
CA ALA A 28 -9.35 -11.80 -7.72
C ALA A 28 -10.69 -11.06 -7.79
N GLY A 29 -11.52 -11.34 -8.80
CA GLY A 29 -12.86 -10.78 -8.93
C GLY A 29 -13.77 -11.16 -7.76
N LEU A 30 -13.78 -12.46 -7.39
CA LEU A 30 -14.55 -12.93 -6.21
C LEU A 30 -14.05 -12.30 -4.90
N ALA A 31 -12.72 -12.18 -4.73
CA ALA A 31 -12.13 -11.55 -3.56
C ALA A 31 -12.54 -10.08 -3.43
N THR A 32 -12.53 -9.34 -4.55
CA THR A 32 -12.99 -7.93 -4.59
C THR A 32 -14.46 -7.80 -4.23
N GLY A 33 -15.31 -8.60 -4.89
CA GLY A 33 -16.75 -8.56 -4.66
C GLY A 33 -17.11 -8.92 -3.20
N LEU A 34 -16.52 -10.00 -2.69
CA LEU A 34 -16.77 -10.42 -1.29
C LEU A 34 -16.25 -9.38 -0.30
N SER A 35 -15.08 -8.82 -0.53
CA SER A 35 -14.49 -7.78 0.31
C SER A 35 -15.38 -6.53 0.39
N LEU A 36 -15.85 -6.05 -0.76
CA LEU A 36 -16.78 -4.93 -0.85
C LEU A 36 -18.08 -5.22 -0.10
N LEU A 37 -18.66 -6.42 -0.27
CA LEU A 37 -19.86 -6.84 0.42
C LEU A 37 -19.65 -6.92 1.94
N ILE A 38 -18.53 -7.47 2.40
CA ILE A 38 -18.20 -7.53 3.83
C ILE A 38 -18.13 -6.11 4.40
N ALA A 39 -17.39 -5.20 3.75
CA ALA A 39 -17.26 -3.84 4.21
C ALA A 39 -18.61 -3.09 4.21
N ALA A 40 -19.41 -3.23 3.14
CA ALA A 40 -20.71 -2.56 3.03
C ALA A 40 -21.78 -3.11 4.00
N ILE A 41 -21.88 -4.44 4.14
CA ILE A 41 -22.94 -5.05 4.97
C ILE A 41 -22.56 -5.05 6.46
N TYR A 42 -21.36 -5.53 6.77
CA TYR A 42 -20.92 -5.63 8.16
C TYR A 42 -20.39 -4.31 8.71
N GLY A 43 -19.96 -3.38 7.85
CA GLY A 43 -19.49 -2.05 8.25
C GLY A 43 -20.50 -1.33 9.13
N LYS A 44 -21.79 -1.31 8.76
CA LYS A 44 -22.83 -0.69 9.57
C LYS A 44 -22.95 -1.30 10.97
N LYS A 45 -22.82 -2.63 11.09
CA LYS A 45 -22.86 -3.31 12.40
C LYS A 45 -21.69 -2.90 13.28
N ILE A 46 -20.48 -2.86 12.69
CA ILE A 46 -19.26 -2.45 13.38
C ILE A 46 -19.36 -0.98 13.79
N ILE A 47 -19.80 -0.08 12.90
CA ILE A 47 -20.00 1.35 13.21
C ILE A 47 -20.97 1.53 14.39
N ASN A 48 -22.09 0.83 14.39
CA ASN A 48 -23.05 0.90 15.49
C ASN A 48 -22.46 0.37 16.81
N TYR A 49 -21.65 -0.68 16.76
CA TYR A 49 -20.95 -1.20 17.93
C TYR A 49 -19.92 -0.19 18.45
N LEU A 50 -19.10 0.38 17.57
CA LEU A 50 -18.11 1.41 17.93
C LEU A 50 -18.80 2.64 18.55
N ARG A 51 -19.88 3.11 17.94
CA ARG A 51 -20.66 4.26 18.45
C ARG A 51 -21.17 4.02 19.87
N LYS A 52 -21.65 2.80 20.18
CA LYS A 52 -22.10 2.44 21.53
C LYS A 52 -20.95 2.45 22.56
N LYS A 53 -19.73 2.10 22.12
CA LYS A 53 -18.55 2.02 22.99
C LYS A 53 -17.79 3.35 23.14
N GLN A 54 -17.94 4.27 22.20
CA GLN A 54 -17.20 5.52 22.11
C GLN A 54 -18.05 6.75 22.43
N VAL A 55 -19.11 6.61 23.20
CA VAL A 55 -19.97 7.73 23.59
C VAL A 55 -19.14 8.78 24.31
N GLY A 56 -19.06 9.99 23.73
CA GLY A 56 -18.37 11.15 24.32
C GLY A 56 -16.99 11.46 23.75
N GLU A 57 -16.59 10.86 22.61
CA GLU A 57 -15.35 11.31 21.93
C GLU A 57 -15.52 12.75 21.42
N THR A 58 -14.63 13.65 21.86
CA THR A 58 -14.60 15.05 21.42
C THR A 58 -13.65 15.21 20.26
N VAL A 59 -14.16 15.64 19.10
CA VAL A 59 -13.35 16.05 17.94
C VAL A 59 -12.47 17.24 18.37
N ARG A 60 -11.19 17.25 18.00
CA ARG A 60 -10.31 18.40 18.25
C ARG A 60 -10.86 19.62 17.54
N ASP A 61 -11.07 20.70 18.27
CA ASP A 61 -11.41 21.99 17.65
C ASP A 61 -10.18 22.56 16.93
N LEU A 62 -10.21 22.54 15.61
CA LEU A 62 -9.17 23.09 14.72
C LEU A 62 -9.60 24.44 14.12
N GLY A 63 -10.80 24.91 14.44
CA GLY A 63 -11.40 26.11 13.87
C GLY A 63 -11.66 25.98 12.34
N LEU A 64 -12.05 24.78 11.89
CA LEU A 64 -12.36 24.48 10.50
C LEU A 64 -13.86 24.44 10.27
N VAL A 65 -14.30 24.87 9.08
CA VAL A 65 -15.71 24.82 8.67
C VAL A 65 -16.18 23.36 8.57
N GLY A 66 -17.39 23.04 9.06
CA GLY A 66 -17.96 21.69 9.04
C GLY A 66 -17.50 20.76 10.16
N GLN A 67 -16.62 21.21 11.06
CA GLN A 67 -16.09 20.40 12.14
C GLN A 67 -17.14 19.99 13.18
N SER A 68 -18.16 20.84 13.42
CA SER A 68 -19.28 20.55 14.31
C SER A 68 -20.14 19.36 13.85
N GLU A 69 -20.21 19.10 12.55
CA GLU A 69 -20.97 17.99 11.97
C GLU A 69 -20.30 16.63 12.24
N LYS A 70 -19.01 16.64 12.55
CA LYS A 70 -18.21 15.44 12.83
C LYS A 70 -18.22 14.98 14.28
N VAL A 71 -18.84 15.76 15.17
CA VAL A 71 -18.96 15.42 16.60
C VAL A 71 -19.81 14.16 16.76
N GLY A 72 -19.29 13.17 17.50
CA GLY A 72 -19.97 11.90 17.72
C GLY A 72 -19.74 10.83 16.65
N THR A 73 -18.95 11.13 15.59
CA THR A 73 -18.52 10.11 14.62
C THR A 73 -17.50 9.17 15.27
N PRO A 74 -17.76 7.84 15.30
CA PRO A 74 -16.81 6.90 15.87
C PRO A 74 -15.55 6.77 15.03
N THR A 75 -14.41 6.49 15.67
CA THR A 75 -13.14 6.14 15.04
C THR A 75 -12.87 4.63 15.08
N MET A 76 -11.69 4.15 14.70
CA MET A 76 -11.31 2.74 14.57
C MET A 76 -12.00 2.00 13.41
N GLY A 77 -12.48 2.73 12.40
CA GLY A 77 -13.08 2.13 11.20
C GLY A 77 -12.13 1.26 10.38
N GLY A 78 -10.82 1.38 10.61
CA GLY A 78 -9.80 0.51 10.02
C GLY A 78 -10.03 -0.98 10.25
N ILE A 79 -10.72 -1.37 11.32
CA ILE A 79 -11.11 -2.77 11.58
C ILE A 79 -11.97 -3.32 10.43
N ILE A 80 -12.84 -2.50 9.84
CA ILE A 80 -13.68 -2.90 8.69
C ILE A 80 -12.78 -3.25 7.50
N ILE A 81 -11.76 -2.41 7.21
CA ILE A 81 -10.82 -2.62 6.11
C ILE A 81 -10.02 -3.90 6.33
N ILE A 82 -9.48 -4.09 7.55
CA ILE A 82 -8.67 -5.25 7.90
C ILE A 82 -9.47 -6.54 7.73
N MET A 83 -10.68 -6.63 8.29
CA MET A 83 -11.53 -7.81 8.19
C MET A 83 -11.94 -8.09 6.75
N ALA A 84 -12.35 -7.04 6.01
CA ALA A 84 -12.77 -7.16 4.62
C ALA A 84 -11.61 -7.52 3.67
N THR A 85 -10.36 -7.27 4.06
CA THR A 85 -9.17 -7.70 3.30
C THR A 85 -8.77 -9.13 3.66
N ILE A 86 -8.66 -9.45 4.95
CA ILE A 86 -8.14 -10.74 5.41
C ILE A 86 -9.09 -11.89 5.04
N ILE A 87 -10.41 -11.75 5.27
CA ILE A 87 -11.36 -12.85 5.08
C ILE A 87 -11.38 -13.35 3.62
N PRO A 88 -11.55 -12.48 2.58
CA PRO A 88 -11.50 -12.94 1.20
C PRO A 88 -10.12 -13.49 0.80
N THR A 89 -9.04 -12.91 1.33
CA THR A 89 -7.68 -13.42 1.07
C THR A 89 -7.53 -14.86 1.56
N LEU A 90 -7.95 -15.16 2.79
CA LEU A 90 -7.90 -16.51 3.35
C LEU A 90 -8.77 -17.50 2.56
N LEU A 91 -9.88 -17.04 1.98
CA LEU A 91 -10.77 -17.89 1.18
C LEU A 91 -10.21 -18.18 -0.21
N PHE A 92 -9.66 -17.19 -0.90
CA PHE A 92 -9.38 -17.28 -2.34
C PHE A 92 -7.89 -17.35 -2.72
N ALA A 93 -6.96 -16.88 -1.86
CA ALA A 93 -5.54 -16.93 -2.18
C ALA A 93 -4.91 -18.29 -1.83
N LYS A 94 -3.77 -18.57 -2.46
CA LYS A 94 -2.88 -19.67 -2.07
C LYS A 94 -2.12 -19.26 -0.82
N LEU A 95 -2.45 -19.89 0.31
CA LEU A 95 -1.92 -19.51 1.62
C LEU A 95 -0.47 -19.94 1.86
N GLU A 96 0.07 -20.82 1.01
CA GLU A 96 1.49 -21.24 1.03
C GLU A 96 2.40 -20.19 0.37
N ASN A 97 1.82 -19.25 -0.38
CA ASN A 97 2.58 -18.24 -1.09
C ASN A 97 3.20 -17.24 -0.12
N ILE A 98 4.53 -17.13 -0.14
CA ILE A 98 5.28 -16.27 0.79
C ILE A 98 4.88 -14.81 0.73
N TYR A 99 4.53 -14.29 -0.45
CA TYR A 99 4.11 -12.91 -0.60
C TYR A 99 2.73 -12.67 0.04
N VAL A 100 1.81 -13.64 -0.05
CA VAL A 100 0.50 -13.58 0.61
C VAL A 100 0.67 -13.62 2.13
N ILE A 101 1.51 -14.52 2.64
CA ILE A 101 1.83 -14.62 4.07
C ILE A 101 2.39 -13.29 4.57
N LEU A 102 3.34 -12.71 3.84
CA LEU A 102 3.99 -11.45 4.20
C LEU A 102 2.99 -10.30 4.33
N LEU A 103 2.01 -10.23 3.42
CA LEU A 103 0.96 -9.20 3.47
C LEU A 103 -0.07 -9.45 4.57
N LEU A 104 -0.41 -10.70 4.86
CA LEU A 104 -1.27 -11.03 6.01
C LEU A 104 -0.59 -10.63 7.33
N VAL A 105 0.71 -10.95 7.48
CA VAL A 105 1.53 -10.53 8.64
C VAL A 105 1.57 -9.01 8.73
N THR A 106 1.83 -8.31 7.62
CA THR A 106 1.85 -6.84 7.55
C THR A 106 0.53 -6.25 8.01
N THR A 107 -0.58 -6.78 7.53
CA THR A 107 -1.94 -6.30 7.85
C THR A 107 -2.24 -6.44 9.33
N ILE A 108 -1.93 -7.60 9.91
CA ILE A 108 -2.16 -7.87 11.33
C ILE A 108 -1.21 -7.03 12.20
N TRP A 109 0.09 -6.98 11.86
CA TRP A 109 1.10 -6.26 12.61
C TRP A 109 0.80 -4.75 12.70
N MET A 110 0.57 -4.11 11.56
CA MET A 110 0.26 -2.68 11.54
C MET A 110 -1.13 -2.40 12.11
N GLY A 111 -2.08 -3.30 11.88
CA GLY A 111 -3.42 -3.24 12.46
C GLY A 111 -3.39 -3.25 14.00
N VAL A 112 -2.57 -4.10 14.60
CA VAL A 112 -2.40 -4.17 16.06
C VAL A 112 -1.78 -2.90 16.60
N ILE A 113 -0.74 -2.36 15.94
CA ILE A 113 -0.09 -1.10 16.38
C ILE A 113 -1.09 0.06 16.34
N GLY A 114 -1.81 0.21 15.23
CA GLY A 114 -2.83 1.25 15.08
C GLY A 114 -3.99 1.06 16.07
N PHE A 115 -4.43 -0.18 16.27
CA PHE A 115 -5.47 -0.51 17.24
C PHE A 115 -5.08 -0.12 18.68
N ILE A 116 -3.85 -0.39 19.10
CA ILE A 116 -3.35 0.00 20.43
C ILE A 116 -3.35 1.52 20.57
N ASP A 117 -2.93 2.25 19.53
CA ASP A 117 -2.95 3.71 19.53
C ASP A 117 -4.37 4.27 19.70
N ASP A 118 -5.29 3.83 18.87
CA ASP A 118 -6.70 4.24 18.92
C ASP A 118 -7.34 3.83 20.25
N TYR A 119 -7.05 2.63 20.75
CA TYR A 119 -7.55 2.16 22.04
C TYR A 119 -7.10 3.06 23.20
N ILE A 120 -5.83 3.49 23.21
CA ILE A 120 -5.30 4.40 24.23
C ILE A 120 -6.01 5.75 24.15
N LYS A 121 -6.17 6.29 22.93
CA LYS A 121 -6.85 7.58 22.71
C LYS A 121 -8.29 7.57 23.20
N ILE A 122 -9.02 6.50 22.90
CA ILE A 122 -10.48 6.42 23.15
C ILE A 122 -10.77 5.96 24.58
N PHE A 123 -10.29 4.76 24.94
CA PHE A 123 -10.70 4.10 26.18
C PHE A 123 -9.91 4.59 27.39
N LYS A 124 -8.64 4.95 27.21
CA LYS A 124 -7.83 5.56 28.29
C LYS A 124 -7.93 7.09 28.31
N LYS A 125 -8.70 7.69 27.39
CA LYS A 125 -8.88 9.16 27.24
C LYS A 125 -7.57 9.94 27.18
N ASN A 126 -6.50 9.29 26.74
CA ASN A 126 -5.20 9.92 26.53
C ASN A 126 -5.11 10.43 25.07
N LYS A 127 -5.30 11.74 24.89
CA LYS A 127 -5.31 12.38 23.55
C LYS A 127 -4.00 12.22 22.76
N GLU A 128 -2.87 11.92 23.44
CA GLU A 128 -1.58 11.72 22.76
C GLU A 128 -1.47 10.34 22.12
N GLY A 129 -2.25 9.35 22.62
CA GLY A 129 -2.22 7.97 22.12
C GLY A 129 -0.89 7.27 22.44
N LEU A 130 -0.49 6.37 21.57
CA LEU A 130 0.81 5.71 21.62
C LEU A 130 1.91 6.70 21.23
N SER A 131 2.97 6.82 22.02
CA SER A 131 4.05 7.77 21.69
C SER A 131 4.66 7.42 20.32
N GLY A 132 5.04 8.45 19.55
CA GLY A 132 5.59 8.30 18.21
C GLY A 132 6.79 7.34 18.15
N LYS A 133 7.60 7.24 19.21
CA LYS A 133 8.72 6.29 19.29
C LYS A 133 8.25 4.84 19.19
N PHE A 134 7.18 4.46 19.88
CA PHE A 134 6.66 3.09 19.83
C PHE A 134 6.06 2.76 18.46
N LYS A 135 5.40 3.72 17.79
CA LYS A 135 4.94 3.54 16.41
C LYS A 135 6.10 3.25 15.48
N VAL A 136 7.19 4.05 15.59
CA VAL A 136 8.39 3.86 14.77
C VAL A 136 9.06 2.51 15.08
N ILE A 137 9.16 2.10 16.35
CA ILE A 137 9.70 0.77 16.71
C ILE A 137 8.88 -0.34 16.05
N GLY A 138 7.56 -0.23 16.06
CA GLY A 138 6.70 -1.20 15.37
C GLY A 138 6.90 -1.23 13.85
N GLN A 139 7.07 -0.07 13.22
CA GLN A 139 7.38 0.05 11.79
C GLN A 139 8.75 -0.52 11.44
N VAL A 140 9.76 -0.28 12.29
CA VAL A 140 11.10 -0.87 12.17
C VAL A 140 11.02 -2.39 12.30
N GLY A 141 10.26 -2.91 13.29
CA GLY A 141 10.06 -4.35 13.47
C GLY A 141 9.45 -5.01 12.23
N LEU A 142 8.41 -4.40 11.63
CA LEU A 142 7.85 -4.88 10.37
C LEU A 142 8.89 -4.81 9.25
N GLY A 143 9.64 -3.71 9.15
CA GLY A 143 10.67 -3.54 8.12
C GLY A 143 11.78 -4.58 8.21
N LEU A 144 12.17 -4.99 9.42
CA LEU A 144 13.10 -6.09 9.64
C LEU A 144 12.52 -7.44 9.14
N ILE A 145 11.26 -7.74 9.49
CA ILE A 145 10.58 -8.97 9.04
C ILE A 145 10.51 -8.99 7.51
N VAL A 146 10.00 -7.92 6.90
CA VAL A 146 9.83 -7.82 5.45
C VAL A 146 11.18 -7.87 4.73
N GLY A 147 12.14 -7.06 5.17
CA GLY A 147 13.46 -6.99 4.53
C GLY A 147 14.23 -8.30 4.63
N ALA A 148 14.20 -8.96 5.81
CA ALA A 148 14.81 -10.27 6.00
C ALA A 148 14.12 -11.34 5.13
N THR A 149 12.79 -11.39 5.10
CA THR A 149 12.05 -12.35 4.26
C THR A 149 12.37 -12.12 2.78
N MET A 150 12.31 -10.88 2.30
CA MET A 150 12.60 -10.54 0.90
C MET A 150 14.04 -10.87 0.47
N TYR A 151 14.99 -10.85 1.40
CA TYR A 151 16.38 -11.16 1.10
C TYR A 151 16.72 -12.64 1.26
N PHE A 152 16.29 -13.29 2.36
CA PHE A 152 16.76 -14.62 2.73
C PHE A 152 15.87 -15.75 2.23
N HIS A 153 14.57 -15.52 1.96
CA HIS A 153 13.65 -16.59 1.56
C HIS A 153 13.97 -17.13 0.17
N GLU A 154 14.02 -18.45 0.02
CA GLU A 154 14.45 -19.12 -1.22
C GLU A 154 13.48 -18.93 -2.39
N ASP A 155 12.16 -18.89 -2.13
CA ASP A 155 11.13 -18.73 -3.18
C ASP A 155 11.04 -17.31 -3.75
N ILE A 156 11.81 -16.36 -3.20
CA ILE A 156 11.82 -14.97 -3.69
C ILE A 156 12.92 -14.80 -4.74
N THR A 157 12.54 -15.08 -5.98
CA THR A 157 13.42 -15.06 -7.17
C THR A 157 12.83 -14.17 -8.24
N ILE A 158 13.64 -13.83 -9.24
CA ILE A 158 13.20 -13.17 -10.47
C ILE A 158 13.74 -13.92 -11.69
N LYS A 159 13.10 -13.70 -12.87
CA LYS A 159 13.62 -14.11 -14.17
C LYS A 159 13.77 -12.88 -15.05
N ARG A 160 14.96 -12.70 -15.63
CA ARG A 160 15.22 -11.64 -16.61
C ARG A 160 15.01 -12.15 -18.03
N HIS A 161 14.61 -11.24 -18.93
CA HIS A 161 14.51 -11.55 -20.35
C HIS A 161 15.88 -11.74 -20.97
N LYS A 162 16.00 -12.74 -21.85
CA LYS A 162 17.15 -12.85 -22.73
C LYS A 162 17.01 -11.81 -23.84
N GLU A 163 18.01 -10.95 -24.01
CA GLU A 163 18.07 -10.03 -25.15
C GLU A 163 18.28 -10.88 -26.44
N VAL A 164 17.23 -10.99 -27.27
CA VAL A 164 17.38 -11.62 -28.59
C VAL A 164 18.05 -10.61 -29.51
N PRO A 165 19.20 -10.95 -30.13
CA PRO A 165 19.86 -10.07 -31.09
C PRO A 165 18.91 -9.67 -32.22
N LYS A 166 18.85 -8.38 -32.55
CA LYS A 166 17.94 -7.81 -33.57
C LYS A 166 18.10 -8.48 -34.96
N ASN A 167 19.23 -9.07 -35.25
CA ASN A 167 19.54 -9.71 -36.54
C ASN A 167 18.76 -11.01 -36.80
N LEU A 168 18.08 -11.59 -35.79
CA LEU A 168 17.25 -12.79 -35.92
C LEU A 168 15.76 -12.48 -36.09
N ILE A 169 15.38 -11.20 -36.10
CA ILE A 169 13.97 -10.76 -36.08
C ILE A 169 13.35 -10.78 -37.50
N GLU A 170 14.14 -10.76 -38.56
CA GLU A 170 13.63 -10.54 -39.93
C GLU A 170 13.10 -11.78 -40.66
N ASN A 171 13.34 -13.00 -40.18
CA ASN A 171 13.10 -14.18 -41.01
C ASN A 171 12.16 -15.29 -40.49
N THR A 172 11.49 -15.13 -39.36
CA THR A 172 10.56 -16.19 -38.91
C THR A 172 9.37 -15.62 -38.12
N VAL A 173 8.18 -15.69 -38.75
CA VAL A 173 6.88 -15.57 -38.05
C VAL A 173 6.62 -16.91 -37.33
N THR A 174 7.46 -17.21 -36.35
CA THR A 174 7.20 -18.24 -35.36
C THR A 174 6.82 -17.55 -34.08
N THR A 175 5.74 -17.98 -33.42
CA THR A 175 5.33 -17.60 -32.07
C THR A 175 6.56 -17.66 -31.17
N LYS A 176 7.19 -16.49 -30.91
CA LYS A 176 8.35 -16.39 -30.04
C LYS A 176 7.88 -16.71 -28.62
N ILE A 177 8.26 -17.88 -28.12
CA ILE A 177 8.18 -18.19 -26.71
C ILE A 177 9.19 -17.26 -26.02
N ALA A 178 8.71 -16.43 -25.10
CA ALA A 178 9.58 -15.56 -24.30
C ALA A 178 10.70 -16.40 -23.65
N GLU A 179 11.94 -16.12 -24.02
CA GLU A 179 13.08 -16.77 -23.39
C GLU A 179 13.56 -15.99 -22.18
N PHE A 180 13.57 -16.64 -21.03
CA PHE A 180 14.07 -16.10 -19.79
C PHE A 180 15.38 -16.77 -19.38
N TYR A 181 16.23 -16.03 -18.68
CA TYR A 181 17.31 -16.64 -17.91
C TYR A 181 16.73 -17.51 -16.79
N PRO A 182 17.50 -18.49 -16.26
CA PRO A 182 17.10 -19.23 -15.07
C PRO A 182 16.70 -18.30 -13.94
N GLU A 183 15.93 -18.83 -12.99
CA GLU A 183 15.59 -18.08 -11.76
C GLU A 183 16.86 -17.68 -11.02
N GLU A 184 16.92 -16.42 -10.64
CA GLU A 184 18.04 -15.89 -9.88
C GLU A 184 17.57 -15.12 -8.66
N LYS A 185 18.31 -15.25 -7.59
CA LYS A 185 18.13 -14.46 -6.38
C LYS A 185 18.96 -13.19 -6.49
N THR A 186 18.31 -12.06 -6.61
CA THR A 186 18.98 -10.78 -6.85
C THR A 186 18.23 -9.65 -6.15
N LEU A 187 18.95 -8.56 -5.91
CA LEU A 187 18.44 -7.30 -5.37
C LEU A 187 18.15 -6.27 -6.47
N LEU A 188 17.87 -6.74 -7.68
CA LEU A 188 17.42 -5.86 -8.75
C LEU A 188 16.01 -5.34 -8.46
N THR A 189 15.82 -4.07 -8.74
CA THR A 189 14.51 -3.39 -8.65
C THR A 189 14.32 -2.48 -9.84
N THR A 190 13.08 -2.07 -10.08
CA THR A 190 12.74 -1.16 -11.16
C THR A 190 12.90 0.29 -10.70
N ILE A 191 13.68 1.07 -11.45
CA ILE A 191 13.81 2.53 -11.28
C ILE A 191 13.27 3.23 -12.55
N PRO A 192 12.37 4.22 -12.41
CA PRO A 192 11.84 4.93 -13.56
C PRO A 192 12.87 5.87 -14.19
N PHE A 193 12.72 6.15 -15.49
CA PHE A 193 13.50 7.14 -16.25
C PHE A 193 15.00 6.85 -16.39
N VAL A 194 15.46 5.66 -16.06
CA VAL A 194 16.85 5.24 -16.23
C VAL A 194 16.95 4.20 -17.35
N LYS A 195 18.02 4.26 -18.16
CA LYS A 195 18.27 3.26 -19.21
C LYS A 195 18.27 1.86 -18.61
N LYS A 196 17.51 0.94 -19.21
CA LYS A 196 17.22 -0.43 -18.76
C LYS A 196 16.21 -0.53 -17.58
N ASN A 197 15.77 0.56 -16.96
CA ASN A 197 14.85 0.58 -15.82
C ASN A 197 15.22 -0.34 -14.64
N GLU A 198 16.47 -0.72 -14.52
CA GLU A 198 16.97 -1.62 -13.47
C GLU A 198 17.97 -0.90 -12.56
N PHE A 199 17.82 -1.14 -11.28
CA PHE A 199 18.74 -0.67 -10.24
C PHE A 199 19.12 -1.86 -9.35
N ASN A 200 20.44 -2.08 -9.17
CA ASN A 200 20.94 -3.11 -8.27
C ASN A 200 21.44 -2.44 -6.99
N TYR A 201 20.87 -2.86 -5.84
CA TYR A 201 21.31 -2.35 -4.53
C TYR A 201 22.79 -2.64 -4.23
N GLU A 202 23.40 -3.65 -4.85
CA GLU A 202 24.82 -3.92 -4.72
C GLU A 202 25.69 -2.75 -5.20
N SER A 203 25.21 -1.98 -6.18
CA SER A 203 25.94 -0.80 -6.69
C SER A 203 26.16 0.30 -5.64
N LEU A 204 25.37 0.30 -4.57
CA LEU A 204 25.50 1.28 -3.47
C LEU A 204 26.76 1.06 -2.64
N ILE A 205 27.32 -0.14 -2.62
CA ILE A 205 28.50 -0.49 -1.80
C ILE A 205 29.65 -1.08 -2.59
N SER A 206 29.44 -1.49 -3.84
CA SER A 206 30.49 -2.11 -4.67
C SER A 206 31.71 -1.21 -4.89
N TRP A 207 31.54 0.11 -4.78
CA TRP A 207 32.65 1.08 -4.89
C TRP A 207 33.59 1.08 -3.67
N ILE A 208 33.20 0.49 -2.53
CA ILE A 208 34.03 0.40 -1.32
C ILE A 208 34.99 -0.79 -1.42
N GLY A 209 34.58 -1.88 -2.08
CA GLY A 209 35.38 -3.09 -2.27
C GLY A 209 34.50 -4.31 -2.55
N GLU A 210 35.07 -5.35 -3.16
CA GLU A 210 34.31 -6.57 -3.52
C GLU A 210 33.80 -7.33 -2.30
N ASP A 211 34.57 -7.36 -1.20
CA ASP A 211 34.20 -8.01 0.05
C ASP A 211 32.97 -7.39 0.72
N THR A 212 32.67 -6.14 0.41
CA THR A 212 31.50 -5.44 0.99
C THR A 212 30.18 -5.95 0.45
N ARG A 213 30.15 -6.65 -0.68
CA ARG A 213 28.92 -7.22 -1.26
C ARG A 213 28.20 -8.15 -0.28
N ALA A 214 28.94 -8.82 0.60
CA ALA A 214 28.36 -9.68 1.65
C ALA A 214 27.43 -8.91 2.62
N TYR A 215 27.56 -7.59 2.70
CA TYR A 215 26.77 -6.73 3.62
C TYR A 215 25.65 -5.97 2.92
N VAL A 216 25.37 -6.20 1.63
CA VAL A 216 24.30 -5.51 0.89
C VAL A 216 22.92 -5.67 1.50
N TRP A 217 22.67 -6.81 2.15
CA TRP A 217 21.41 -7.10 2.85
C TRP A 217 21.10 -6.09 3.97
N LEU A 218 22.14 -5.58 4.65
CA LEU A 218 21.95 -4.55 5.67
C LEU A 218 21.37 -3.27 5.03
N ILE A 219 21.95 -2.81 3.92
CA ILE A 219 21.48 -1.61 3.22
C ILE A 219 20.06 -1.83 2.72
N PHE A 220 19.78 -2.99 2.12
CA PHE A 220 18.45 -3.33 1.63
C PHE A 220 17.41 -3.28 2.77
N ILE A 221 17.69 -3.90 3.93
CA ILE A 221 16.79 -3.88 5.08
C ILE A 221 16.56 -2.45 5.58
N HIS A 222 17.60 -1.61 5.65
CA HIS A 222 17.44 -0.21 6.07
C HIS A 222 16.54 0.58 5.10
N ILE A 223 16.69 0.35 3.79
CA ILE A 223 15.82 0.98 2.78
C ILE A 223 14.38 0.50 2.93
N VAL A 224 14.16 -0.81 3.15
CA VAL A 224 12.82 -1.39 3.41
C VAL A 224 12.18 -0.75 4.65
N ILE A 225 12.92 -0.62 5.75
CA ILE A 225 12.47 0.06 6.98
C ILE A 225 12.07 1.50 6.68
N PHE A 226 12.92 2.22 5.95
CA PHE A 226 12.65 3.61 5.58
C PHE A 226 11.36 3.73 4.76
N ILE A 227 11.17 2.88 3.74
CA ILE A 227 10.00 2.90 2.87
C ILE A 227 8.73 2.59 3.67
N ILE A 228 8.72 1.54 4.49
CA ILE A 228 7.56 1.17 5.31
C ILE A 228 7.22 2.32 6.28
N THR A 229 8.22 2.89 6.93
CA THR A 229 8.02 4.01 7.84
C THR A 229 7.49 5.25 7.12
N ALA A 230 8.07 5.62 5.98
CA ALA A 230 7.67 6.79 5.22
C ALA A 230 6.24 6.67 4.68
N VAL A 231 5.89 5.53 4.08
CA VAL A 231 4.58 5.33 3.46
C VAL A 231 3.48 5.17 4.52
N SER A 232 3.74 4.44 5.62
CA SER A 232 2.74 4.28 6.67
C SER A 232 2.44 5.59 7.40
N ASN A 233 3.45 6.40 7.68
CA ASN A 233 3.22 7.74 8.23
C ASN A 233 2.59 8.69 7.21
N GLY A 234 2.90 8.56 5.92
CA GLY A 234 2.26 9.31 4.84
C GLY A 234 0.77 9.03 4.72
N ALA A 235 0.38 7.77 4.76
CA ALA A 235 -1.01 7.36 4.79
C ALA A 235 -1.73 7.89 6.03
N ASN A 236 -1.08 7.82 7.20
CA ASN A 236 -1.63 8.32 8.46
C ASN A 236 -1.83 9.85 8.45
N LEU A 237 -0.88 10.61 7.92
CA LEU A 237 -1.03 12.07 7.76
C LEU A 237 -2.09 12.46 6.72
N THR A 238 -2.35 11.59 5.76
CA THR A 238 -3.38 11.81 4.73
C THR A 238 -4.80 11.55 5.27
N ASP A 239 -4.93 10.80 6.36
CA ASP A 239 -6.23 10.51 7.02
C ASP A 239 -6.73 11.68 7.88
N GLY A 240 -6.75 12.88 7.31
CA GLY A 240 -7.18 14.10 8.01
C GLY A 240 -8.55 14.64 7.57
N ILE A 241 -9.08 14.18 6.44
CA ILE A 241 -10.39 14.56 5.90
C ILE A 241 -11.11 13.36 5.29
N ASP A 242 -12.45 13.43 5.31
CA ASP A 242 -13.34 12.31 4.98
C ASP A 242 -13.10 11.77 3.56
N GLY A 243 -12.75 10.48 3.46
CA GLY A 243 -12.56 9.78 2.20
C GLY A 243 -11.20 9.98 1.51
N LEU A 244 -10.35 10.92 1.99
CA LEU A 244 -9.10 11.22 1.31
C LEU A 244 -8.14 10.02 1.32
N ALA A 245 -7.81 9.50 2.49
CA ALA A 245 -6.87 8.39 2.62
C ALA A 245 -7.38 7.10 1.95
N ALA A 246 -8.65 6.76 2.16
CA ALA A 246 -9.24 5.55 1.58
C ALA A 246 -9.30 5.62 0.04
N GLY A 247 -9.73 6.74 -0.53
CA GLY A 247 -9.86 6.87 -1.98
C GLY A 247 -8.51 6.95 -2.71
N THR A 248 -7.56 7.72 -2.18
CA THR A 248 -6.19 7.74 -2.74
C THR A 248 -5.53 6.37 -2.66
N SER A 249 -5.71 5.65 -1.55
CA SER A 249 -5.19 4.29 -1.37
C SER A 249 -5.84 3.28 -2.32
N ALA A 250 -7.12 3.43 -2.63
CA ALA A 250 -7.79 2.57 -3.61
C ALA A 250 -7.19 2.75 -5.03
N ILE A 251 -6.91 3.99 -5.44
CA ILE A 251 -6.24 4.30 -6.71
C ILE A 251 -4.84 3.67 -6.75
N ILE A 252 -4.05 3.84 -5.68
CA ILE A 252 -2.73 3.24 -5.54
C ILE A 252 -2.84 1.71 -5.60
N GLY A 253 -3.80 1.12 -4.87
CA GLY A 253 -4.02 -0.32 -4.83
C GLY A 253 -4.33 -0.92 -6.19
N VAL A 254 -5.22 -0.30 -6.99
CA VAL A 254 -5.52 -0.75 -8.35
C VAL A 254 -4.26 -0.76 -9.23
N THR A 255 -3.43 0.29 -9.13
CA THR A 255 -2.18 0.39 -9.90
C THR A 255 -1.19 -0.71 -9.50
N LEU A 256 -1.04 -0.95 -8.19
CA LEU A 256 -0.18 -2.02 -7.68
C LEU A 256 -0.71 -3.42 -8.04
N ALA A 257 -2.04 -3.61 -8.06
CA ALA A 257 -2.66 -4.86 -8.53
C ALA A 257 -2.32 -5.14 -10.00
N LEU A 258 -2.39 -4.11 -10.85
CA LEU A 258 -1.97 -4.21 -12.24
C LEU A 258 -0.50 -4.63 -12.33
N PHE A 259 0.39 -4.00 -11.56
CA PHE A 259 1.82 -4.32 -11.58
C PHE A 259 2.11 -5.75 -11.07
N ALA A 260 1.44 -6.19 -10.01
CA ALA A 260 1.57 -7.55 -9.52
C ALA A 260 1.12 -8.58 -10.57
N TRP A 261 -0.01 -8.29 -11.23
CA TRP A 261 -0.55 -9.16 -12.27
C TRP A 261 0.36 -9.26 -13.49
N VAL A 262 0.85 -8.13 -14.03
CA VAL A 262 1.73 -8.14 -15.21
C VAL A 262 3.11 -8.72 -14.90
N SER A 263 3.68 -8.46 -13.72
CA SER A 263 4.98 -9.02 -13.31
C SER A 263 4.89 -10.51 -13.00
N GLY A 264 3.70 -11.02 -12.67
CA GLY A 264 3.43 -12.45 -12.44
C GLY A 264 2.99 -13.22 -13.69
N ASN A 265 2.93 -12.58 -14.85
CA ASN A 265 2.50 -13.18 -16.10
C ASN A 265 3.61 -13.14 -17.14
N VAL A 266 4.01 -14.31 -17.64
CA VAL A 266 5.11 -14.47 -18.61
C VAL A 266 4.88 -13.65 -19.88
N ILE A 267 3.66 -13.67 -20.43
CA ILE A 267 3.33 -12.97 -21.70
C ILE A 267 3.40 -11.47 -21.52
N PHE A 268 2.80 -10.94 -20.46
CA PHE A 268 2.77 -9.49 -20.22
C PHE A 268 4.12 -8.95 -19.76
N SER A 269 4.87 -9.71 -18.96
CA SER A 269 6.22 -9.30 -18.55
C SER A 269 7.15 -9.23 -19.77
N ASP A 270 7.05 -10.16 -20.70
CA ASP A 270 7.80 -10.13 -21.97
C ASP A 270 7.39 -8.93 -22.84
N TYR A 271 6.09 -8.75 -23.09
CA TYR A 271 5.59 -7.61 -23.88
C TYR A 271 6.01 -6.26 -23.33
N LEU A 272 5.98 -6.10 -22.01
CA LEU A 272 6.39 -4.87 -21.31
C LEU A 272 7.90 -4.83 -21.08
N ASN A 273 8.62 -5.94 -21.28
CA ASN A 273 10.02 -6.13 -20.99
C ASN A 273 10.37 -5.70 -19.54
N ILE A 274 9.61 -6.21 -18.59
CA ILE A 274 9.81 -6.04 -17.14
C ILE A 274 10.22 -7.36 -16.53
N MET A 275 10.81 -7.33 -15.34
CA MET A 275 11.18 -8.54 -14.61
C MET A 275 9.94 -9.42 -14.38
N TYR A 276 10.04 -10.70 -14.75
CA TYR A 276 9.07 -11.70 -14.37
C TYR A 276 9.38 -12.17 -12.94
N ILE A 277 8.40 -12.12 -12.06
CA ILE A 277 8.53 -12.53 -10.66
C ILE A 277 7.65 -13.76 -10.45
N PRO A 278 8.26 -14.95 -10.27
CA PRO A 278 7.51 -16.18 -10.03
C PRO A 278 6.57 -16.04 -8.82
N ASN A 279 5.39 -16.61 -8.93
CA ASN A 279 4.38 -16.66 -7.87
C ASN A 279 3.80 -15.30 -7.38
N ILE A 280 4.32 -14.17 -7.86
CA ILE A 280 3.85 -12.83 -7.44
C ILE A 280 2.39 -12.56 -7.87
N GLY A 281 1.92 -13.25 -8.89
CA GLY A 281 0.54 -13.11 -9.38
C GLY A 281 -0.52 -13.35 -8.30
N GLU A 282 -0.27 -14.25 -7.34
CA GLU A 282 -1.20 -14.51 -6.22
C GLU A 282 -1.45 -13.26 -5.35
N LEU A 283 -0.49 -12.35 -5.33
CA LEU A 283 -0.62 -11.07 -4.63
C LEU A 283 -1.79 -10.24 -5.16
N THR A 284 -2.13 -10.38 -6.44
CA THR A 284 -3.26 -9.68 -7.06
C THR A 284 -4.56 -9.98 -6.33
N ILE A 285 -4.74 -11.19 -5.79
CA ILE A 285 -5.96 -11.57 -5.04
C ILE A 285 -6.04 -10.77 -3.75
N PHE A 286 -4.94 -10.70 -2.99
CA PHE A 286 -4.87 -9.89 -1.76
C PHE A 286 -5.11 -8.40 -2.07
N ILE A 287 -4.42 -7.87 -3.08
CA ILE A 287 -4.53 -6.44 -3.43
C ILE A 287 -5.94 -6.10 -3.88
N MET A 288 -6.59 -6.95 -4.65
CA MET A 288 -7.96 -6.73 -5.10
C MET A 288 -8.97 -6.87 -3.96
N ALA A 289 -8.74 -7.76 -2.98
CA ALA A 289 -9.51 -7.78 -1.74
C ALA A 289 -9.31 -6.46 -0.95
N PHE A 290 -8.08 -5.98 -0.83
CA PHE A 290 -7.77 -4.70 -0.18
C PHE A 290 -8.45 -3.52 -0.89
N VAL A 291 -8.44 -3.45 -2.21
CA VAL A 291 -9.15 -2.43 -2.99
C VAL A 291 -10.66 -2.51 -2.75
N GLY A 292 -11.24 -3.72 -2.78
CA GLY A 292 -12.65 -3.92 -2.47
C GLY A 292 -13.02 -3.44 -1.04
N ALA A 293 -12.14 -3.69 -0.07
CA ALA A 293 -12.31 -3.22 1.31
C ALA A 293 -12.30 -1.69 1.40
N LEU A 294 -11.38 -1.04 0.69
CA LEU A 294 -11.28 0.43 0.66
C LEU A 294 -12.51 1.08 0.02
N ILE A 295 -12.96 0.54 -1.12
CA ILE A 295 -14.18 1.04 -1.80
C ILE A 295 -15.41 0.81 -0.93
N GLY A 296 -15.54 -0.36 -0.31
CA GLY A 296 -16.62 -0.64 0.61
C GLY A 296 -16.59 0.22 1.88
N PHE A 297 -15.40 0.55 2.38
CA PHE A 297 -15.23 1.48 3.50
C PHE A 297 -15.60 2.91 3.13
N LEU A 298 -15.29 3.37 1.91
CA LEU A 298 -15.68 4.69 1.40
C LEU A 298 -17.19 4.92 1.43
N TRP A 299 -18.01 3.86 1.35
CA TRP A 299 -19.47 3.98 1.49
C TRP A 299 -19.88 4.69 2.79
N TYR A 300 -19.10 4.52 3.84
CA TYR A 300 -19.35 5.12 5.16
C TYR A 300 -18.41 6.27 5.48
N ASN A 301 -17.22 6.32 4.87
CA ASN A 301 -16.19 7.30 5.17
C ASN A 301 -16.21 8.52 4.22
N ALA A 302 -16.97 8.47 3.09
CA ALA A 302 -17.15 9.65 2.24
C ALA A 302 -17.92 10.75 3.00
N TYR A 303 -17.60 12.01 2.67
CA TYR A 303 -18.20 13.18 3.34
C TYR A 303 -19.75 13.23 3.20
N PRO A 304 -20.50 13.46 4.30
CA PRO A 304 -20.06 13.49 5.69
C PRO A 304 -19.83 12.07 6.27
N ALA A 305 -18.66 11.82 6.85
CA ALA A 305 -18.27 10.51 7.31
C ALA A 305 -19.11 9.99 8.49
N GLN A 306 -19.53 8.73 8.41
CA GLN A 306 -20.21 8.01 9.48
C GLN A 306 -19.25 7.26 10.41
N VAL A 307 -17.97 7.14 9.99
CA VAL A 307 -16.89 6.51 10.74
C VAL A 307 -15.54 7.06 10.26
N PHE A 308 -14.64 7.34 11.17
CA PHE A 308 -13.25 7.67 10.88
C PHE A 308 -12.41 6.41 10.84
N MET A 309 -11.40 6.41 9.96
CA MET A 309 -10.51 5.28 9.79
C MET A 309 -9.68 5.00 11.04
N GLY A 310 -9.10 6.04 11.62
CA GLY A 310 -8.18 5.98 12.75
C GLY A 310 -6.80 5.42 12.38
N ASP A 311 -5.91 5.41 13.36
CA ASP A 311 -4.55 4.87 13.18
C ASP A 311 -4.58 3.37 12.89
N THR A 312 -5.62 2.65 13.36
CA THR A 312 -5.88 1.24 13.02
C THR A 312 -5.93 1.00 11.51
N GLY A 313 -6.57 1.90 10.78
CA GLY A 313 -6.69 1.78 9.32
C GLY A 313 -5.54 2.42 8.58
N SER A 314 -5.21 3.66 8.89
CA SER A 314 -4.28 4.46 8.11
C SER A 314 -2.84 3.93 8.15
N LEU A 315 -2.34 3.48 9.32
CA LEU A 315 -1.03 2.83 9.42
C LEU A 315 -1.02 1.49 8.68
N THR A 316 -2.11 0.72 8.76
CA THR A 316 -2.25 -0.58 8.07
C THR A 316 -2.21 -0.40 6.56
N ILE A 317 -2.99 0.54 6.01
CA ILE A 317 -3.02 0.86 4.59
C ILE A 317 -1.62 1.22 4.08
N GLY A 318 -0.94 2.12 4.77
CA GLY A 318 0.40 2.54 4.36
C GLY A 318 1.42 1.41 4.42
N GLY A 319 1.36 0.55 5.45
CA GLY A 319 2.18 -0.64 5.57
C GLY A 319 1.94 -1.63 4.42
N ILE A 320 0.67 -1.92 4.11
CA ILE A 320 0.27 -2.79 2.99
C ILE A 320 0.83 -2.26 1.67
N ILE A 321 0.61 -0.97 1.35
CA ILE A 321 1.08 -0.34 0.11
C ILE A 321 2.60 -0.44 -0.02
N ALA A 322 3.34 -0.14 1.06
CA ALA A 322 4.79 -0.23 1.08
C ALA A 322 5.28 -1.64 0.78
N VAL A 323 4.71 -2.64 1.48
CA VAL A 323 5.14 -4.04 1.33
C VAL A 323 4.78 -4.61 -0.04
N ILE A 324 3.62 -4.24 -0.61
CA ILE A 324 3.28 -4.62 -1.98
C ILE A 324 4.33 -4.08 -2.96
N ALA A 325 4.66 -2.78 -2.88
CA ALA A 325 5.62 -2.16 -3.80
C ALA A 325 7.01 -2.80 -3.71
N ILE A 326 7.47 -3.17 -2.50
CA ILE A 326 8.72 -3.89 -2.27
C ILE A 326 8.64 -5.31 -2.86
N ALA A 327 7.54 -6.04 -2.62
CA ALA A 327 7.35 -7.41 -3.11
C ALA A 327 7.39 -7.49 -4.65
N ILE A 328 6.77 -6.53 -5.34
CA ILE A 328 6.75 -6.45 -6.81
C ILE A 328 7.98 -5.76 -7.41
N ARG A 329 8.99 -5.42 -6.61
CA ARG A 329 10.22 -4.73 -7.04
C ARG A 329 9.92 -3.39 -7.74
N LYS A 330 9.01 -2.60 -7.20
CA LYS A 330 8.56 -1.30 -7.72
C LYS A 330 8.63 -0.19 -6.67
N GLU A 331 9.41 -0.37 -5.62
CA GLU A 331 9.51 0.56 -4.49
C GLU A 331 10.00 1.96 -4.90
N TRP A 332 10.82 2.08 -5.95
CA TRP A 332 11.26 3.37 -6.48
C TRP A 332 10.19 4.14 -7.26
N LEU A 333 9.04 3.49 -7.55
CA LEU A 333 7.87 4.17 -8.10
C LEU A 333 6.98 4.79 -7.02
N ILE A 334 7.16 4.43 -5.74
CA ILE A 334 6.39 4.97 -4.60
C ILE A 334 6.36 6.51 -4.58
N PRO A 335 7.49 7.24 -4.75
CA PRO A 335 7.45 8.70 -4.73
C PRO A 335 6.50 9.32 -5.76
N ILE A 336 6.29 8.66 -6.90
CA ILE A 336 5.36 9.10 -7.94
C ILE A 336 3.94 8.61 -7.59
N LEU A 337 3.76 7.30 -7.42
CA LEU A 337 2.45 6.69 -7.22
C LEU A 337 1.79 7.17 -5.92
N CYS A 338 2.56 7.24 -4.83
CA CYS A 338 2.13 7.76 -3.55
C CYS A 338 2.42 9.26 -3.37
N GLY A 339 2.48 10.02 -4.46
CA GLY A 339 2.83 11.44 -4.44
C GLY A 339 1.92 12.30 -3.56
N ILE A 340 0.65 11.89 -3.37
CA ILE A 340 -0.26 12.53 -2.40
C ILE A 340 0.29 12.33 -0.98
N PHE A 341 0.63 11.12 -0.57
CA PHE A 341 1.20 10.84 0.76
C PHE A 341 2.54 11.57 0.96
N LEU A 342 3.36 11.60 -0.09
CA LEU A 342 4.63 12.32 -0.07
C LEU A 342 4.41 13.84 0.14
N MET A 343 3.44 14.43 -0.55
CA MET A 343 3.14 15.86 -0.45
C MET A 343 2.58 16.22 0.93
N GLU A 344 1.72 15.37 1.52
CA GLU A 344 1.23 15.53 2.88
C GLU A 344 2.39 15.50 3.89
N ASN A 345 3.25 14.49 3.81
CA ASN A 345 4.45 14.38 4.64
C ASN A 345 5.38 15.60 4.50
N LEU A 346 5.74 15.95 3.27
CA LEU A 346 6.65 17.06 3.00
C LEU A 346 6.10 18.38 3.53
N SER A 347 4.79 18.62 3.40
CA SER A 347 4.17 19.84 3.93
C SER A 347 4.34 19.98 5.43
N VAL A 348 4.28 18.87 6.18
CA VAL A 348 4.51 18.85 7.63
C VAL A 348 5.99 19.07 7.94
N VAL A 349 6.89 18.37 7.27
CA VAL A 349 8.34 18.51 7.47
C VAL A 349 8.80 19.94 7.20
N MET A 350 8.35 20.53 6.07
CA MET A 350 8.66 21.91 5.70
C MET A 350 8.11 22.90 6.72
N GLN A 351 6.85 22.74 7.13
CA GLN A 351 6.21 23.62 8.12
C GLN A 351 6.94 23.60 9.45
N VAL A 352 7.21 22.40 9.98
CA VAL A 352 7.86 22.23 11.29
C VAL A 352 9.32 22.71 11.23
N GLY A 353 10.04 22.35 10.16
CA GLY A 353 11.43 22.77 9.97
C GLY A 353 11.56 24.30 9.89
N TRP A 354 10.74 24.93 9.05
CA TRP A 354 10.73 26.39 8.90
C TRP A 354 10.31 27.12 10.18
N PHE A 355 9.28 26.61 10.86
CA PHE A 355 8.83 27.20 12.12
C PHE A 355 9.93 27.18 13.20
N LYS A 356 10.65 26.04 13.32
CA LYS A 356 11.76 25.91 14.27
C LYS A 356 12.94 26.82 13.88
N TYR A 357 13.29 26.87 12.58
CA TYR A 357 14.36 27.71 12.07
C TYR A 357 14.08 29.20 12.33
N THR A 358 12.89 29.68 11.96
CA THR A 358 12.51 31.08 12.11
C THR A 358 12.41 31.48 13.60
N LYS A 359 11.87 30.58 14.43
CA LYS A 359 11.83 30.79 15.89
C LYS A 359 13.25 30.96 16.49
N LYS A 360 14.21 30.15 16.02
CA LYS A 360 15.61 30.27 16.47
C LYS A 360 16.29 31.54 15.96
N LYS A 361 15.99 31.97 14.71
CA LYS A 361 16.66 33.11 14.06
C LYS A 361 16.04 34.44 14.41
N PHE A 362 14.70 34.53 14.55
CA PHE A 362 13.96 35.79 14.70
C PHE A 362 13.20 35.88 16.02
N GLY A 363 13.31 34.89 16.93
CA GLY A 363 12.55 34.82 18.18
C GLY A 363 11.10 34.36 18.01
N GLU A 364 10.54 34.50 16.83
CA GLU A 364 9.16 34.13 16.50
C GLU A 364 9.09 33.07 15.40
N GLY A 365 8.24 32.07 15.61
CA GLY A 365 8.00 31.02 14.61
C GLY A 365 7.07 31.49 13.49
N ARG A 366 7.54 31.46 12.24
CA ARG A 366 6.75 31.82 11.06
C ARG A 366 6.25 30.56 10.34
N ARG A 367 5.04 30.63 9.77
CA ARG A 367 4.42 29.53 9.03
C ARG A 367 4.61 29.73 7.54
N ILE A 368 4.85 28.62 6.77
CA ILE A 368 4.82 28.59 5.32
C ILE A 368 3.35 28.41 4.87
N PHE A 369 2.69 27.39 5.40
CA PHE A 369 1.31 27.07 5.11
C PHE A 369 0.40 27.62 6.21
N LYS A 370 -0.85 27.96 5.89
CA LYS A 370 -1.85 28.36 6.90
C LYS A 370 -2.02 27.30 7.98
N MET A 371 -1.95 26.02 7.56
CA MET A 371 -1.96 24.83 8.42
C MET A 371 -1.29 23.68 7.68
N SER A 372 -0.72 22.70 8.38
CA SER A 372 -0.22 21.42 7.83
C SER A 372 -0.87 20.25 8.57
N PRO A 373 -1.09 19.10 7.92
CA PRO A 373 -0.79 18.75 6.53
C PRO A 373 -1.50 19.63 5.49
N ILE A 374 -1.11 19.49 4.18
CA ILE A 374 -1.51 20.47 3.14
C ILE A 374 -3.02 20.50 2.86
N HIS A 375 -3.76 19.41 3.06
CA HIS A 375 -5.22 19.41 2.92
C HIS A 375 -5.88 20.43 3.87
N HIS A 376 -5.36 20.60 5.09
CA HIS A 376 -5.85 21.63 6.03
C HIS A 376 -5.50 23.05 5.58
N HIS A 377 -4.41 23.24 4.85
CA HIS A 377 -4.13 24.55 4.22
C HIS A 377 -5.23 24.96 3.25
N TYR A 378 -5.72 24.02 2.44
CA TYR A 378 -6.82 24.27 1.51
C TYR A 378 -8.15 24.50 2.24
N GLN A 379 -8.45 23.74 3.30
CA GLN A 379 -9.64 24.01 4.15
C GLN A 379 -9.59 25.43 4.73
N LYS A 380 -8.46 25.85 5.31
CA LYS A 380 -8.24 27.21 5.83
C LYS A 380 -8.21 28.28 4.72
N SER A 381 -8.11 27.89 3.48
CA SER A 381 -8.22 28.77 2.32
C SER A 381 -9.65 28.86 1.77
N GLY A 382 -10.63 28.24 2.46
CA GLY A 382 -12.06 28.34 2.14
C GLY A 382 -12.58 27.28 1.16
N PHE A 383 -11.78 26.25 0.82
CA PHE A 383 -12.28 25.16 0.00
C PHE A 383 -13.08 24.16 0.84
N HIS A 384 -14.24 23.74 0.30
CA HIS A 384 -15.04 22.69 0.90
C HIS A 384 -14.31 21.34 0.84
N GLU A 385 -14.47 20.52 1.89
CA GLU A 385 -13.76 19.26 2.07
C GLU A 385 -13.93 18.30 0.88
N SER A 386 -15.16 18.05 0.42
CA SER A 386 -15.43 17.19 -0.72
C SER A 386 -14.72 17.64 -2.01
N LYS A 387 -14.59 18.96 -2.21
CA LYS A 387 -13.87 19.52 -3.37
C LYS A 387 -12.36 19.28 -3.26
N ILE A 388 -11.79 19.33 -2.06
CA ILE A 388 -10.39 19.02 -1.82
C ILE A 388 -10.16 17.53 -2.14
N VAL A 389 -10.95 16.64 -1.56
CA VAL A 389 -10.85 15.19 -1.75
C VAL A 389 -10.93 14.81 -3.22
N THR A 390 -11.94 15.30 -3.94
CA THR A 390 -12.10 15.02 -5.38
C THR A 390 -10.87 15.48 -6.19
N ARG A 391 -10.32 16.66 -5.89
CA ARG A 391 -9.11 17.14 -6.57
C ARG A 391 -7.88 16.31 -6.29
N PHE A 392 -7.71 15.86 -5.05
CA PHE A 392 -6.62 14.95 -4.68
C PHE A 392 -6.77 13.59 -5.38
N TRP A 393 -7.99 13.05 -5.51
CA TRP A 393 -8.21 11.83 -6.28
C TRP A 393 -7.86 12.00 -7.76
N ILE A 394 -8.23 13.14 -8.37
CA ILE A 394 -7.85 13.45 -9.77
C ILE A 394 -6.33 13.50 -9.92
N VAL A 395 -5.62 14.16 -8.99
CA VAL A 395 -4.15 14.16 -8.97
C VAL A 395 -3.60 12.75 -8.75
N GLY A 396 -4.18 11.97 -7.85
CA GLY A 396 -3.82 10.57 -7.61
C GLY A 396 -3.97 9.70 -8.86
N LEU A 397 -5.08 9.85 -9.60
CA LEU A 397 -5.30 9.17 -10.89
C LEU A 397 -4.24 9.57 -11.92
N PHE A 398 -3.92 10.86 -12.01
CA PHE A 398 -2.87 11.35 -12.90
C PHE A 398 -1.49 10.75 -12.57
N LEU A 399 -1.13 10.70 -11.29
CA LEU A 399 0.09 10.06 -10.82
C LEU A 399 0.11 8.55 -11.11
N ALA A 400 -1.02 7.87 -10.97
CA ALA A 400 -1.17 6.46 -11.33
C ALA A 400 -0.94 6.23 -12.83
N ILE A 401 -1.51 7.07 -13.70
CA ILE A 401 -1.30 7.01 -15.16
C ILE A 401 0.17 7.23 -15.51
N ILE A 402 0.82 8.24 -14.91
CA ILE A 402 2.27 8.48 -15.10
C ILE A 402 3.05 7.24 -14.68
N THR A 403 2.74 6.68 -13.51
CA THR A 403 3.44 5.50 -12.98
C THR A 403 3.28 4.29 -13.90
N ILE A 404 2.10 4.05 -14.46
CA ILE A 404 1.88 2.98 -15.46
C ILE A 404 2.68 3.27 -16.74
N ALA A 405 2.69 4.52 -17.20
CA ALA A 405 3.43 4.91 -18.40
C ALA A 405 4.95 4.65 -18.26
N THR A 406 5.51 4.78 -17.05
CA THR A 406 6.95 4.50 -16.80
C THR A 406 7.35 3.06 -17.11
N LEU A 407 6.42 2.11 -17.15
CA LEU A 407 6.74 0.72 -17.56
C LEU A 407 7.26 0.62 -18.99
N LYS A 408 6.91 1.56 -19.87
CA LYS A 408 7.33 1.59 -21.30
C LYS A 408 8.36 2.67 -21.61
N ILE A 409 8.55 3.66 -20.72
CA ILE A 409 9.52 4.74 -20.92
C ILE A 409 10.91 4.21 -20.50
N ARG A 410 11.83 4.13 -21.46
CA ARG A 410 13.20 3.62 -21.29
C ARG A 410 14.23 4.58 -21.83
#